data_072b805e9e748d40b23a1811fdf184c1
#
_entry.id   072b805e9e748d40b23a1811fdf184c1
#
_cell.length_a   1.000
_cell.length_b   1.000
_cell.length_c   1.000
_cell.angle_alpha   90.00
_cell.angle_beta   90.00
_cell.angle_gamma   90.00
#
_symmetry.space_group_name_H-M   'P 1'
#
loop_
_entity.id
_entity.type
_entity.pdbx_description
1 polymer ?
#
loop_
_entity_poly.entity_id
_entity_poly.type
_entity_poly.pdbx_seq_one_letter_code
_entity_poly.pdbx_strand_id
1 'polypeptide(L)'
;AGGREAGMVPDGVLEDGSVITTSLDYAQQQAYWGRYNDAAEAGVRDSDYMRLRQLSIGYKIPSSALEGTFIQSASVSLIGKNLFFLSNDVENVDPESAYASNNSQGLEFQGMPVPRTIGFNVNLKF
;
A
#
# COMPACT_ATOMS: atom_id res chain seq x y z
N ALA A 1 -14.46 -19.55 -7.16
CA ALA A 1 -13.98 -19.40 -5.81
C ALA A 1 -14.89 -20.21 -4.88
N GLY A 2 -14.51 -21.43 -4.57
CA GLY A 2 -15.17 -22.25 -3.55
C GLY A 2 -14.86 -21.64 -2.18
N GLY A 3 -15.89 -21.41 -1.37
CA GLY A 3 -15.72 -21.01 0.01
C GLY A 3 -15.02 -22.10 0.84
N ARG A 4 -14.86 -21.88 2.13
CA ARG A 4 -14.23 -22.80 3.10
C ARG A 4 -14.80 -24.23 3.07
N GLU A 5 -15.98 -24.40 2.47
CA GLU A 5 -16.72 -25.66 2.39
C GLU A 5 -16.33 -26.52 1.15
N ALA A 6 -15.62 -25.94 0.19
CA ALA A 6 -15.33 -26.62 -1.09
C ALA A 6 -14.20 -27.66 -0.99
N GLY A 7 -13.56 -27.79 0.15
CA GLY A 7 -12.36 -28.60 0.29
C GLY A 7 -11.13 -27.97 -0.44
N MET A 8 -9.96 -28.22 0.07
CA MET A 8 -8.70 -27.76 -0.48
C MET A 8 -7.82 -28.96 -0.78
N VAL A 9 -7.29 -29.04 -2.00
CA VAL A 9 -6.19 -29.95 -2.33
C VAL A 9 -4.90 -29.14 -2.20
N PRO A 10 -4.04 -29.43 -1.21
CA PRO A 10 -2.77 -28.73 -1.07
C PRO A 10 -1.83 -29.06 -2.22
N ASP A 11 -1.09 -28.08 -2.66
CA ASP A 11 -0.01 -28.29 -3.61
C ASP A 11 1.17 -28.91 -2.87
N GLY A 12 1.55 -30.13 -3.26
CA GLY A 12 2.61 -30.86 -2.59
C GLY A 12 2.64 -32.34 -2.96
N VAL A 13 3.57 -33.05 -2.32
CA VAL A 13 3.79 -34.48 -2.48
C VAL A 13 3.72 -35.17 -1.13
N LEU A 14 3.28 -36.45 -1.14
CA LEU A 14 3.33 -37.33 0.02
C LEU A 14 4.76 -37.83 0.27
N GLU A 15 4.99 -38.49 1.39
CA GLU A 15 6.32 -39.06 1.74
C GLU A 15 6.84 -40.06 0.68
N ASP A 16 5.94 -40.71 -0.03
CA ASP A 16 6.26 -41.65 -1.12
C ASP A 16 6.57 -40.95 -2.46
N GLY A 17 6.51 -39.62 -2.52
CA GLY A 17 6.74 -38.81 -3.71
C GLY A 17 5.51 -38.69 -4.62
N SER A 18 4.37 -39.27 -4.30
CA SER A 18 3.15 -39.12 -5.07
C SER A 18 2.51 -37.75 -4.84
N VAL A 19 1.90 -37.16 -5.90
CA VAL A 19 1.21 -35.87 -5.81
C VAL A 19 -0.06 -36.01 -5.00
N ILE A 20 -0.30 -35.04 -4.11
CA ILE A 20 -1.54 -34.99 -3.31
C ILE A 20 -2.71 -34.63 -4.22
N THR A 21 -3.67 -35.55 -4.35
CA THR A 21 -4.87 -35.34 -5.16
C THR A 21 -6.17 -35.33 -4.34
N THR A 22 -6.08 -35.72 -3.09
CA THR A 22 -7.24 -35.83 -2.17
C THR A 22 -7.47 -34.51 -1.46
N SER A 23 -8.70 -34.03 -1.46
CA SER A 23 -9.06 -32.82 -0.73
C SER A 23 -9.00 -33.05 0.78
N LEU A 24 -8.49 -32.06 1.50
CA LEU A 24 -8.43 -32.07 2.96
C LEU A 24 -9.83 -31.90 3.56
N ASP A 25 -10.13 -32.62 4.64
CA ASP A 25 -11.27 -32.35 5.47
C ASP A 25 -11.06 -31.05 6.29
N TYR A 26 -12.10 -30.62 7.03
CA TYR A 26 -12.06 -29.37 7.80
C TYR A 26 -10.92 -29.34 8.86
N ALA A 27 -10.74 -30.43 9.60
CA ALA A 27 -9.73 -30.52 10.64
C ALA A 27 -8.30 -30.50 10.04
N GLN A 28 -8.13 -31.21 8.94
CA GLN A 28 -6.88 -31.24 8.17
C GLN A 28 -6.55 -29.86 7.58
N GLN A 29 -7.55 -29.14 7.04
CA GLN A 29 -7.37 -27.79 6.54
C GLN A 29 -6.94 -26.83 7.66
N GLN A 30 -7.57 -26.92 8.84
CA GLN A 30 -7.20 -26.11 9.99
C GLN A 30 -5.76 -26.39 10.44
N ALA A 31 -5.37 -27.66 10.51
CA ALA A 31 -4.00 -28.06 10.85
C ALA A 31 -2.99 -27.59 9.80
N TYR A 32 -3.34 -27.67 8.51
CA TYR A 32 -2.48 -27.18 7.41
C TYR A 32 -2.21 -25.68 7.54
N TRP A 33 -3.26 -24.87 7.72
CA TRP A 33 -3.11 -23.42 7.86
C TRP A 33 -2.41 -23.02 9.16
N GLY A 34 -2.57 -23.80 10.23
CA GLY A 34 -1.81 -23.62 11.46
C GLY A 34 -0.31 -23.77 11.20
N ARG A 35 0.11 -24.87 10.58
CA ARG A 35 1.51 -25.11 10.22
C ARG A 35 2.05 -24.10 9.20
N TYR A 36 1.22 -23.67 8.26
CA TYR A 36 1.61 -22.65 7.28
C TYR A 36 1.93 -21.31 7.96
N ASN A 37 1.16 -20.94 8.98
CA ASN A 37 1.44 -19.73 9.77
C ASN A 37 2.70 -19.81 10.62
N ASP A 38 3.13 -21.03 11.01
CA ASP A 38 4.39 -21.24 11.74
C ASP A 38 5.62 -21.14 10.83
N ALA A 39 5.43 -21.26 9.52
CA ALA A 39 6.49 -21.10 8.54
C ALA A 39 6.71 -19.60 8.24
N ALA A 40 7.63 -18.96 8.97
CA ALA A 40 7.92 -17.52 8.80
C ALA A 40 8.26 -17.14 7.35
N GLU A 41 8.89 -18.04 6.59
CA GLU A 41 9.19 -17.85 5.17
C GLU A 41 7.96 -17.59 4.32
N ALA A 42 6.83 -18.22 4.63
CA ALA A 42 5.56 -18.03 3.93
C ALA A 42 5.00 -16.61 4.11
N GLY A 43 5.40 -15.92 5.16
CA GLY A 43 5.05 -14.53 5.47
C GLY A 43 5.96 -13.49 4.85
N VAL A 44 7.13 -13.90 4.30
CA VAL A 44 8.05 -12.96 3.66
C VAL A 44 7.51 -12.55 2.29
N ARG A 45 7.43 -11.25 2.07
CA ARG A 45 6.99 -10.67 0.80
C ARG A 45 8.04 -9.70 0.29
N ASP A 46 8.19 -9.67 -1.02
CA ASP A 46 8.93 -8.60 -1.67
C ASP A 46 8.15 -7.29 -1.48
N SER A 47 8.86 -6.23 -1.10
CA SER A 47 8.24 -4.95 -0.73
C SER A 47 8.73 -3.80 -1.62
N ASP A 48 9.07 -4.11 -2.85
CA ASP A 48 9.43 -3.07 -3.81
C ASP A 48 8.20 -2.27 -4.22
N TYR A 49 8.33 -0.96 -4.19
CA TYR A 49 7.24 -0.07 -4.58
C TYR A 49 7.74 1.24 -5.18
N MET A 50 6.90 1.85 -5.99
CA MET A 50 7.07 3.21 -6.51
C MET A 50 5.82 4.02 -6.25
N ARG A 51 5.93 5.13 -5.53
CA ARG A 51 4.81 6.00 -5.15
C ARG A 51 5.01 7.42 -5.66
N LEU A 52 3.96 8.03 -6.19
CA LEU A 52 3.92 9.47 -6.45
C LEU A 52 3.70 10.20 -5.12
N ARG A 53 4.80 10.57 -4.47
CA ARG A 53 4.78 11.19 -3.14
C ARG A 53 4.24 12.60 -3.15
N GLN A 54 4.58 13.38 -4.17
CA GLN A 54 4.11 14.75 -4.26
C GLN A 54 4.01 15.19 -5.71
N LEU A 55 2.90 15.83 -6.01
CA LEU A 55 2.69 16.58 -7.24
C LEU A 55 2.25 18.00 -6.85
N SER A 56 2.88 19.00 -7.43
CA SER A 56 2.52 20.40 -7.23
C SER A 56 2.37 21.08 -8.58
N ILE A 57 1.23 21.73 -8.78
CA ILE A 57 0.94 22.53 -9.98
C ILE A 57 0.67 23.95 -9.51
N GLY A 58 1.53 24.89 -9.93
CA GLY A 58 1.42 26.30 -9.54
C GLY A 58 1.13 27.18 -10.74
N TYR A 59 0.31 28.20 -10.51
CA TYR A 59 0.03 29.26 -11.47
C TYR A 59 0.31 30.63 -10.84
N LYS A 60 1.15 31.41 -11.50
CA LYS A 60 1.42 32.78 -11.12
C LYS A 60 0.52 33.70 -11.93
N ILE A 61 -0.26 34.53 -11.23
CA ILE A 61 -1.15 35.48 -11.88
C ILE A 61 -0.32 36.57 -12.55
N PRO A 62 -0.52 36.84 -13.85
CA PRO A 62 0.20 37.89 -14.56
C PRO A 62 0.00 39.26 -13.89
N SER A 63 1.03 40.07 -13.88
CA SER A 63 0.96 41.42 -13.30
C SER A 63 -0.09 42.31 -13.96
N SER A 64 -0.33 42.13 -15.26
CA SER A 64 -1.36 42.84 -16.00
C SER A 64 -2.78 42.58 -15.47
N ALA A 65 -3.05 41.44 -14.88
CA ALA A 65 -4.33 41.12 -14.25
C ALA A 65 -4.47 41.74 -12.84
N LEU A 66 -3.36 42.22 -12.27
CA LEU A 66 -3.34 42.81 -10.94
C LEU A 66 -3.25 44.36 -10.99
N GLU A 67 -3.15 44.95 -12.18
CA GLU A 67 -3.12 46.39 -12.37
C GLU A 67 -4.39 47.04 -11.81
N GLY A 68 -4.23 48.10 -11.04
CA GLY A 68 -5.32 48.77 -10.36
C GLY A 68 -5.73 48.17 -9.03
N THR A 69 -5.05 47.11 -8.58
CA THR A 69 -5.23 46.53 -7.24
C THR A 69 -4.03 46.88 -6.34
N PHE A 70 -4.18 46.71 -5.02
CA PHE A 70 -3.08 46.85 -4.05
C PHE A 70 -2.18 45.62 -3.99
N ILE A 71 -2.44 44.58 -4.80
CA ILE A 71 -1.69 43.33 -4.82
C ILE A 71 -0.54 43.44 -5.83
N GLN A 72 0.70 43.29 -5.34
CA GLN A 72 1.90 43.34 -6.19
C GLN A 72 2.13 42.02 -6.93
N SER A 73 1.83 40.90 -6.30
CA SER A 73 1.89 39.60 -6.94
C SER A 73 0.94 38.59 -6.29
N ALA A 74 0.46 37.67 -7.10
CA ALA A 74 -0.39 36.58 -6.62
C ALA A 74 -0.01 35.26 -7.31
N SER A 75 -0.03 34.18 -6.56
CA SER A 75 0.11 32.84 -7.10
C SER A 75 -0.77 31.85 -6.37
N VAL A 76 -1.25 30.86 -7.11
CA VAL A 76 -2.06 29.77 -6.59
C VAL A 76 -1.38 28.46 -6.96
N SER A 77 -1.29 27.52 -6.03
CA SER A 77 -0.79 26.18 -6.31
C SER A 77 -1.67 25.10 -5.70
N LEU A 78 -1.85 24.03 -6.46
CA LEU A 78 -2.48 22.79 -6.02
C LEU A 78 -1.37 21.81 -5.66
N ILE A 79 -1.48 21.17 -4.51
CA ILE A 79 -0.49 20.23 -3.99
C ILE A 79 -1.21 18.94 -3.63
N GLY A 80 -0.75 17.84 -4.21
CA GLY A 80 -1.20 16.51 -3.85
C GLY A 80 -0.04 15.72 -3.26
N LYS A 81 -0.27 15.05 -2.12
CA LYS A 81 0.73 14.18 -1.48
C LYS A 81 0.20 12.77 -1.38
N ASN A 82 1.11 11.78 -1.51
CA ASN A 82 0.84 10.35 -1.43
C ASN A 82 -0.32 9.93 -2.34
N LEU A 83 -0.31 10.38 -3.60
CA LEU A 83 -1.46 10.30 -4.49
C LEU A 83 -1.80 8.87 -4.87
N PHE A 84 -0.83 8.09 -5.34
CA PHE A 84 -1.02 6.70 -5.71
C PHE A 84 0.32 5.98 -5.88
N PHE A 85 0.26 4.65 -5.86
CA PHE A 85 1.37 3.80 -6.25
C PHE A 85 1.42 3.67 -7.77
N LEU A 86 2.61 3.79 -8.32
CA LEU A 86 2.91 3.46 -9.73
C LEU A 86 3.19 1.98 -9.88
N SER A 87 3.85 1.40 -8.87
CA SER A 87 4.10 -0.02 -8.72
C SER A 87 4.06 -0.37 -7.23
N ASN A 88 3.55 -1.55 -6.89
CA ASN A 88 3.56 -2.08 -5.54
C ASN A 88 3.48 -3.60 -5.61
N ASP A 89 4.49 -4.28 -5.10
CA ASP A 89 4.59 -5.74 -5.14
C ASP A 89 3.85 -6.41 -3.97
N VAL A 90 3.55 -5.65 -2.92
CA VAL A 90 2.74 -6.12 -1.79
C VAL A 90 1.26 -5.78 -2.02
N GLU A 91 0.44 -6.80 -2.20
CA GLU A 91 -1.00 -6.61 -2.32
C GLU A 91 -1.66 -6.28 -0.97
N ASN A 92 -2.58 -5.33 -0.98
CA ASN A 92 -3.43 -4.94 0.15
C ASN A 92 -2.72 -4.37 1.38
N VAL A 93 -1.43 -4.06 1.26
CA VAL A 93 -0.62 -3.46 2.33
C VAL A 93 0.03 -2.18 1.82
N ASP A 94 0.13 -1.16 2.66
CA ASP A 94 0.95 0.02 2.35
C ASP A 94 2.37 -0.23 2.85
N PRO A 95 3.38 -0.42 1.96
CA PRO A 95 4.75 -0.70 2.36
C PRO A 95 5.40 0.43 3.17
N GLU A 96 4.80 1.60 3.21
CA GLU A 96 5.22 2.72 4.07
C GLU A 96 4.51 2.73 5.42
N SER A 97 3.53 1.83 5.65
CA SER A 97 2.91 1.70 6.96
C SER A 97 3.94 1.13 7.94
N ALA A 98 4.22 1.85 9.00
CA ALA A 98 5.15 1.43 10.02
C ALA A 98 4.38 0.96 11.26
N TYR A 99 4.47 -0.34 11.57
CA TYR A 99 4.00 -0.86 12.86
C TYR A 99 4.84 -0.32 14.01
N ALA A 100 6.14 -0.18 13.80
CA ALA A 100 7.07 0.30 14.82
C ALA A 100 8.23 1.07 14.19
N SER A 101 8.84 1.98 14.98
CA SER A 101 10.03 2.74 14.59
C SER A 101 11.35 2.13 15.11
N ASN A 102 11.29 0.93 15.66
CA ASN A 102 12.44 0.18 16.18
C ASN A 102 12.90 -0.93 15.20
N ASN A 103 13.61 -1.94 15.68
CA ASN A 103 14.07 -3.06 14.86
C ASN A 103 12.95 -3.96 14.29
N SER A 104 11.69 -3.68 14.60
CA SER A 104 10.52 -4.33 14.01
C SER A 104 10.03 -3.64 12.74
N GLN A 105 10.79 -2.73 12.17
CA GLN A 105 10.51 -2.17 10.85
C GLN A 105 10.51 -3.30 9.81
N GLY A 106 9.53 -3.26 8.94
CA GLY A 106 9.31 -4.32 7.94
C GLY A 106 8.35 -5.43 8.39
N LEU A 107 7.88 -5.40 9.64
CA LEU A 107 6.76 -6.22 10.06
C LEU A 107 5.46 -5.47 9.76
N GLU A 108 4.57 -6.12 9.00
CA GLU A 108 3.20 -5.65 8.83
C GLU A 108 2.31 -6.30 9.89
N PHE A 109 1.82 -5.50 10.79
CA PHE A 109 0.87 -5.92 11.83
C PHE A 109 -0.17 -4.85 12.04
N GLN A 110 -1.12 -4.76 11.11
CA GLN A 110 -2.20 -3.77 11.11
C GLN A 110 -1.69 -2.31 11.10
N GLY A 111 -0.62 -2.05 10.38
CA GLY A 111 -0.10 -0.71 10.16
C GLY A 111 -1.15 0.18 9.47
N MET A 112 -1.27 1.43 9.91
CA MET A 112 -2.19 2.38 9.27
C MET A 112 -1.56 2.88 7.95
N PRO A 113 -2.26 2.76 6.81
CA PRO A 113 -1.73 3.25 5.54
C PRO A 113 -1.58 4.77 5.56
N VAL A 114 -0.59 5.26 4.83
CA VAL A 114 -0.30 6.70 4.73
C VAL A 114 -1.43 7.41 3.99
N PRO A 115 -2.06 8.44 4.59
CA PRO A 115 -3.21 9.11 3.99
C PRO A 115 -2.81 9.92 2.75
N ARG A 116 -3.71 9.92 1.76
CA ARG A 116 -3.65 10.84 0.63
C ARG A 116 -4.07 12.23 1.09
N THR A 117 -3.29 13.24 0.71
CA THR A 117 -3.58 14.64 1.06
C THR A 117 -3.64 15.49 -0.20
N ILE A 118 -4.70 16.29 -0.33
CA ILE A 118 -4.83 17.30 -1.38
C ILE A 118 -5.04 18.64 -0.70
N GLY A 119 -4.25 19.62 -1.09
CA GLY A 119 -4.31 20.97 -0.57
C GLY A 119 -4.06 22.01 -1.64
N PHE A 120 -4.37 23.24 -1.34
CA PHE A 120 -4.03 24.40 -2.16
C PHE A 120 -3.28 25.42 -1.34
N ASN A 121 -2.44 26.19 -2.00
CA ASN A 121 -1.70 27.29 -1.41
C ASN A 121 -1.96 28.55 -2.24
N VAL A 122 -2.23 29.65 -1.56
CA VAL A 122 -2.39 30.98 -2.16
C VAL A 122 -1.38 31.90 -1.53
N ASN A 123 -0.49 32.44 -2.36
CA ASN A 123 0.46 33.47 -1.96
C ASN A 123 0.04 34.81 -2.55
N LEU A 124 -0.10 35.80 -1.68
CA LEU A 124 -0.38 37.19 -2.05
C LEU A 124 0.73 38.07 -1.49
N LYS A 125 1.20 39.02 -2.28
CA LYS A 125 2.15 40.04 -1.88
C LYS A 125 1.51 41.42 -2.12
N PHE A 126 1.50 42.22 -1.10
CA PHE A 126 0.97 43.57 -1.09
C PHE A 126 2.10 44.58 -1.21
#